data_bd77b3ca8698ae6b81f6c3e3fe098dbd
#
_entry.id   bd77b3ca8698ae6b81f6c3e3fe098dbd
#
_cell.length_a   1.000
_cell.length_b   1.000
_cell.length_c   1.000
_cell.angle_alpha   90.00
_cell.angle_beta   90.00
_cell.angle_gamma   90.00
#
_symmetry.space_group_name_H-M   'P 1'
#
loop_
_entity.id
_entity.type
_entity.pdbx_description
1 polymer ?
#
loop_
_entity_poly.entity_id
_entity_poly.type
_entity_poly.pdbx_seq_one_letter_code
_entity_poly.pdbx_strand_id
1 'polypeptide(L)' 'MNVGKAILMELQQQGRTAKWLATQIPCERTNVYKIFKRHDIDTDLLQRLSLILNHDFFYDLSRETFGDRVVDDSNQ' A
#
# COMPACT_ATOMS: atom_id res chain seq x y z
N MET A 1 9.66 -0.05 5.82
CA MET A 1 8.72 0.84 5.12
C MET A 1 7.51 1.08 5.99
N ASN A 2 7.08 2.31 6.05
CA ASN A 2 5.83 2.63 6.73
C ASN A 2 4.70 2.42 5.74
N VAL A 3 3.99 1.34 5.89
CA VAL A 3 2.98 0.94 4.91
C VAL A 3 1.84 1.93 4.83
N GLY A 4 1.37 2.43 5.98
CA GLY A 4 0.29 3.41 5.98
C GLY A 4 0.66 4.68 5.25
N LYS A 5 1.89 5.14 5.44
CA LYS A 5 2.35 6.34 4.76
C LYS A 5 2.50 6.09 3.26
N ALA A 6 2.95 4.91 2.88
CA ALA A 6 3.09 4.56 1.47
C ALA A 6 1.71 4.57 0.77
N ILE A 7 0.70 4.06 1.45
CA ILE A 7 -0.66 4.07 0.93
C ILE A 7 -1.15 5.50 0.75
N LEU A 8 -0.93 6.34 1.75
CA LEU A 8 -1.36 7.74 1.69
C LEU A 8 -0.67 8.46 0.53
N MET A 9 0.64 8.24 0.38
CA MET A 9 1.39 8.89 -0.69
C MET A 9 0.90 8.47 -2.06
N GLU A 10 0.62 7.19 -2.24
CA GLU A 10 0.11 6.71 -3.50
C GLU A 10 -1.26 7.31 -3.80
N LEU A 11 -2.11 7.38 -2.79
CA LEU A 11 -3.43 7.96 -2.93
C LEU A 11 -3.33 9.41 -3.38
N GLN A 12 -2.44 10.18 -2.75
CA GLN A 12 -2.22 11.59 -3.09
C GLN A 12 -1.66 11.73 -4.49
N GLN A 13 -0.74 10.85 -4.86
CA GLN A 13 -0.14 10.91 -6.17
C GLN A 13 -1.16 10.67 -7.27
N GLN A 14 -2.16 9.86 -6.99
CA GLN A 14 -3.24 9.60 -7.93
C GLN A 14 -4.33 10.67 -7.89
N GLY A 15 -4.19 11.68 -7.03
CA GLY A 15 -5.19 12.72 -6.91
C GLY A 15 -6.48 12.26 -6.27
N ARG A 16 -6.41 11.21 -5.48
CA ARG A 16 -7.60 10.66 -4.83
C ARG A 16 -7.63 11.05 -3.36
N THR A 17 -8.81 10.97 -2.76
CA THR A 17 -9.02 11.42 -1.38
C THR A 17 -9.30 10.25 -0.46
N ALA A 18 -9.15 10.50 0.84
CA ALA A 18 -9.54 9.51 1.84
C ALA A 18 -11.01 9.15 1.73
N LYS A 19 -11.84 10.14 1.40
CA LYS A 19 -13.28 9.90 1.20
C LYS A 19 -13.50 8.92 0.06
N TRP A 20 -12.77 9.09 -1.03
CA TRP A 20 -12.88 8.17 -2.15
C TRP A 20 -12.46 6.76 -1.73
N LEU A 21 -11.35 6.67 -1.00
CA LEU A 21 -10.86 5.35 -0.58
C LEU A 21 -11.88 4.66 0.31
N ALA A 22 -12.54 5.41 1.19
CA ALA A 22 -13.55 4.84 2.08
C ALA A 22 -14.74 4.27 1.31
N THR A 23 -14.99 4.76 0.09
CA THR A 23 -16.05 4.19 -0.73
C THR A 23 -15.63 2.89 -1.39
N GLN A 24 -14.34 2.65 -1.50
CA GLN A 24 -13.82 1.45 -2.15
C GLN A 24 -13.68 0.28 -1.18
N ILE A 25 -13.53 0.57 0.09
CA ILE A 25 -13.48 -0.45 1.12
C ILE A 25 -14.59 -0.14 2.10
N PRO A 26 -15.27 -1.15 2.63
CA PRO A 26 -16.44 -0.89 3.50
C PRO A 26 -15.96 -0.46 4.88
N CYS A 27 -15.58 0.78 5.00
CA CYS A 27 -15.19 1.34 6.28
C CYS A 27 -15.49 2.83 6.30
N GLU A 28 -15.52 3.40 7.50
CA GLU A 28 -15.73 4.81 7.66
C GLU A 28 -14.45 5.57 7.35
N ARG A 29 -14.59 6.83 7.00
CA ARG A 29 -13.44 7.66 6.66
C ARG A 29 -12.43 7.74 7.80
N THR A 30 -12.91 7.75 9.06
CA THR A 30 -11.99 7.77 10.19
C THR A 30 -11.13 6.53 10.22
N ASN A 31 -11.64 5.39 9.78
CA ASN A 31 -10.85 4.17 9.72
C ASN A 31 -9.77 4.26 8.65
N VAL A 32 -10.06 4.96 7.57
CA VAL A 32 -9.05 5.19 6.53
C VAL A 32 -7.88 5.99 7.10
N TYR A 33 -8.18 7.03 7.86
CA TYR A 33 -7.11 7.81 8.48
C TYR A 33 -6.30 6.99 9.46
N LYS A 34 -6.92 6.04 10.16
CA LYS A 34 -6.19 5.14 11.03
C LYS A 34 -5.22 4.26 10.24
N ILE A 35 -5.63 3.83 9.05
CA ILE A 35 -4.76 3.03 8.19
C ILE A 35 -3.50 3.83 7.84
N PHE A 36 -3.66 5.11 7.52
CA PHE A 36 -2.52 5.95 7.14
C PHE A 36 -1.49 6.08 8.25
N LYS A 37 -1.89 5.88 9.51
CA LYS A 37 -0.99 6.03 10.64
C LYS A 37 -0.30 4.74 11.03
N ARG A 38 -0.64 3.62 10.40
CA ARG A 38 -0.07 2.35 10.79
C ARG A 38 1.21 2.08 10.04
N HIS A 39 2.19 1.54 10.77
CA HIS A 39 3.43 1.12 10.15
C HIS A 39 3.24 -0.14 9.33
N ASP A 40 2.35 -1.02 9.78
CA ASP A 40 2.11 -2.27 9.09
C ASP A 40 0.62 -2.52 9.06
N ILE A 41 0.18 -3.31 8.11
CA ILE A 41 -1.19 -3.76 8.03
C ILE A 41 -1.15 -5.21 7.58
N ASP A 42 -2.24 -5.93 7.81
CA ASP A 42 -2.25 -7.33 7.42
C ASP A 42 -2.26 -7.46 5.90
N THR A 43 -1.84 -8.63 5.45
CA THR A 43 -1.65 -8.84 4.01
C THR A 43 -2.97 -8.84 3.24
N ASP A 44 -4.06 -9.25 3.88
CA ASP A 44 -5.35 -9.22 3.20
C ASP A 44 -5.76 -7.79 2.87
N LEU A 45 -5.60 -6.89 3.83
CA LEU A 45 -5.94 -5.49 3.59
C LEU A 45 -4.99 -4.87 2.57
N LEU A 46 -3.70 -5.18 2.69
CA LEU A 46 -2.71 -4.63 1.76
C LEU A 46 -2.98 -5.12 0.34
N GLN A 47 -3.36 -6.38 0.18
CA GLN A 47 -3.71 -6.92 -1.11
C GLN A 47 -4.90 -6.18 -1.70
N ARG A 48 -5.93 -5.94 -0.88
CA ARG A 48 -7.11 -5.22 -1.34
C ARG A 48 -6.76 -3.79 -1.76
N LEU A 49 -5.94 -3.11 -0.96
CA LEU A 49 -5.55 -1.74 -1.28
C LEU A 49 -4.69 -1.68 -2.53
N SER A 50 -3.84 -2.69 -2.73
CA SER A 50 -3.03 -2.76 -3.95
C SER A 50 -3.92 -2.86 -5.19
N LEU A 51 -4.98 -3.66 -5.10
CA LEU A 51 -5.91 -3.79 -6.21
C LEU A 51 -6.71 -2.51 -6.44
N ILE A 52 -7.19 -1.90 -5.35
CA ILE A 52 -7.99 -0.69 -5.44
C ILE A 52 -7.19 0.45 -6.05
N LEU A 53 -5.95 0.61 -5.61
CA LEU A 53 -5.10 1.70 -6.08
C LEU A 53 -4.29 1.32 -7.31
N ASN A 54 -4.43 0.08 -7.77
CA ASN A 54 -3.69 -0.44 -8.91
C ASN A 54 -2.19 -0.20 -8.75
N HIS A 55 -1.68 -0.48 -7.55
CA HIS A 55 -0.29 -0.28 -7.22
C HIS A 55 0.20 -1.46 -6.38
N ASP A 56 1.33 -2.03 -6.76
CA ASP A 56 1.85 -3.22 -6.10
C ASP A 56 2.69 -2.83 -4.89
N PHE A 57 2.05 -2.72 -3.74
CA PHE A 57 2.75 -2.40 -2.50
C PHE A 57 3.67 -3.54 -2.05
N PHE A 58 3.38 -4.77 -2.46
CA PHE A 58 4.24 -5.91 -2.13
C PHE A 58 5.58 -5.78 -2.87
N TYR A 59 5.54 -5.28 -4.09
CA TYR A 59 6.77 -5.02 -4.81
C TYR A 59 7.61 -3.96 -4.11
N ASP A 60 6.97 -2.92 -3.60
CA ASP A 60 7.67 -1.88 -2.86
C ASP A 60 8.34 -2.45 -1.62
N LEU A 61 7.61 -3.31 -0.89
CA LEU A 61 8.17 -3.97 0.28
C LEU A 61 9.33 -4.87 -0.09
N SER A 62 9.21 -5.59 -1.19
CA SER A 62 10.26 -6.47 -1.64
C SER A 62 11.51 -5.69 -2.00
N ARG A 63 11.34 -4.58 -2.70
CA ARG A 63 12.48 -3.73 -3.06
C ARG A 63 13.16 -3.15 -1.84
N GLU A 64 12.38 -2.74 -0.86
CA GLU A 64 12.97 -2.18 0.35
C GLU A 64 13.73 -3.25 1.13
N THR A 65 13.19 -4.47 1.16
CA THR A 65 13.79 -5.55 1.93
C THR A 65 15.05 -6.08 1.25
N PHE A 66 15.00 -6.25 -0.06
CA PHE A 66 16.10 -6.89 -0.79
C PHE A 66 16.87 -5.94 -1.69
N GLY A 67 16.48 -4.69 -1.77
CA GLY A 67 17.09 -3.71 -2.63
C GLY A 67 16.71 -3.96 -4.07
N ASP A 68 17.44 -3.30 -4.96
CA ASP A 68 17.20 -3.49 -6.36
C ASP A 68 17.87 -4.71 -6.85
N ARG A 69 17.97 -5.75 -6.07
CA ARG A 69 18.62 -6.89 -6.46
C ARG A 69 17.89 -7.52 -7.58
N VAL A 70 18.49 -7.60 -8.62
CA VAL A 70 18.02 -8.23 -9.71
C VAL A 70 18.21 -9.60 -9.42
N VAL A 71 17.30 -10.20 -9.28
CA VAL A 71 17.41 -11.44 -9.04
C VAL A 71 17.77 -12.14 -10.13
N ASP A 72 18.63 -12.40 -10.20
CA ASP A 72 19.05 -12.98 -11.06
C ASP A 72 18.86 -14.25 -10.87
N ASP A 73 18.17 -14.52 -11.00
CA ASP A 73 17.86 -15.54 -10.90
C ASP A 73 18.64 -16.50 -11.19
N SER A 74 19.34 -16.14 -11.52
CA SER A 74 20.19 -16.92 -11.79
C SER A 74 20.49 -17.69 -10.75
N ASN A 75 20.29 -17.54 -10.09
CA ASN A 75 20.54 -18.10 -9.21
C ASN A 75 19.80 -18.69 -8.82
N GLN A 76 19.40 -18.70 -9.10
CA GLN A 76 18.76 -19.23 -8.79
C GLN A 76 18.76 -20.02 -9.03
#